data_bf71b537fbe5d223cc11ba0a8ce7c189
#
_entry.id   bf71b537fbe5d223cc11ba0a8ce7c189
#
_cell.length_a   1.000
_cell.length_b   1.000
_cell.length_c   1.000
_cell.angle_alpha   90.00
_cell.angle_beta   90.00
_cell.angle_gamma   90.00
#
_symmetry.space_group_name_H-M   'P 1'
#
loop_
_entity.id
_entity.type
_entity.pdbx_description
1 polymer ?
#
loop_
_entity_poly.entity_id
_entity_poly.type
_entity_poly.pdbx_seq_one_letter_code
_entity_poly.pdbx_strand_id
1 'polypeptide(L)'
;MGNLLRRLRDNRGISRERLAFNAGVSASYITHLEKGDRDNPTREVVEALTRYLHRLDPLSTEDRRQLGDLAGLGSGELPSPSELRAAITPEMLRALELHSPNMAALLDTRANLLASNDSWDAAFPGLTEDGNMLRWFFGNEQATRVMVNWEADARRVTRWMRGLIGRSGNTDGFADLIRDLGEFPKFRQAWSEGGVEFAPHVWALQLRNPVTGVRRKVYAQHGRLDSAAYPGQLLTVLGLPG
;
A
#
# COMPACT_ATOMS: atom_id res chain seq x y z
N MET A 1 2.31 20.84 2.13
CA MET A 1 3.46 21.01 1.22
C MET A 1 4.34 22.22 1.59
N GLY A 2 3.80 23.43 1.75
CA GLY A 2 4.56 24.67 1.88
C GLY A 2 5.59 24.68 3.00
N ASN A 3 5.20 24.29 4.21
CA ASN A 3 6.12 24.25 5.37
C ASN A 3 7.28 23.27 5.17
N LEU A 4 7.03 22.11 4.55
CA LEU A 4 8.08 21.13 4.26
C LEU A 4 9.06 21.70 3.21
N LEU A 5 8.54 22.23 2.10
CA LEU A 5 9.36 22.83 1.05
C LEU A 5 10.25 23.94 1.59
N ARG A 6 9.68 24.84 2.41
CA ARG A 6 10.42 25.91 3.08
C ARG A 6 11.54 25.36 3.97
N ARG A 7 11.24 24.38 4.84
CA ARG A 7 12.24 23.73 5.73
C ARG A 7 13.38 23.13 4.92
N LEU A 8 13.07 22.37 3.85
CA LEU A 8 14.09 21.74 3.01
C LEU A 8 14.97 22.74 2.28
N ARG A 9 14.38 23.87 1.85
CA ARG A 9 15.11 24.97 1.21
C ARG A 9 16.00 25.70 2.22
N ASP A 10 15.45 26.06 3.39
CA ASP A 10 16.18 26.81 4.44
C ASP A 10 17.36 25.99 4.98
N ASN A 11 17.19 24.68 5.19
CA ASN A 11 18.26 23.77 5.62
C ASN A 11 19.44 23.74 4.62
N ARG A 12 19.18 24.02 3.33
CA ARG A 12 20.21 24.10 2.28
C ARG A 12 20.75 25.50 2.03
N GLY A 13 20.30 26.48 2.81
CA GLY A 13 20.77 27.85 2.73
C GLY A 13 20.51 28.53 1.37
N ILE A 14 19.47 28.12 0.63
CA ILE A 14 19.17 28.70 -0.69
C ILE A 14 17.97 29.64 -0.65
N SER A 15 18.00 30.68 -1.51
CA SER A 15 16.88 31.61 -1.64
C SER A 15 15.74 31.05 -2.48
N ARG A 16 14.55 31.65 -2.37
CA ARG A 16 13.39 31.29 -3.21
C ARG A 16 13.68 31.51 -4.70
N GLU A 17 14.40 32.58 -5.04
CA GLU A 17 14.82 32.90 -6.40
C GLU A 17 15.70 31.78 -6.98
N ARG A 18 16.66 31.31 -6.20
CA ARG A 18 17.56 30.23 -6.62
C ARG A 18 16.84 28.91 -6.79
N LEU A 19 15.90 28.58 -5.89
CA LEU A 19 15.06 27.39 -6.01
C LEU A 19 14.16 27.49 -7.25
N ALA A 20 13.50 28.63 -7.44
CA ALA A 20 12.61 28.90 -8.56
C ALA A 20 13.31 28.79 -9.91
N PHE A 21 14.48 29.42 -10.05
CA PHE A 21 15.30 29.35 -11.27
C PHE A 21 15.62 27.92 -11.67
N ASN A 22 16.04 27.09 -10.72
CA ASN A 22 16.42 25.70 -10.98
C ASN A 22 15.22 24.76 -11.19
N ALA A 23 14.04 25.15 -10.72
CA ALA A 23 12.79 24.40 -10.94
C ALA A 23 11.99 24.89 -12.16
N GLY A 24 12.47 25.93 -12.87
CA GLY A 24 11.80 26.47 -14.04
C GLY A 24 10.49 27.20 -13.74
N VAL A 25 10.37 27.80 -12.53
CA VAL A 25 9.19 28.55 -12.09
C VAL A 25 9.56 29.95 -11.59
N SER A 26 8.57 30.80 -11.30
CA SER A 26 8.83 32.14 -10.73
C SER A 26 9.08 32.07 -9.22
N ALA A 27 9.84 33.06 -8.68
CA ALA A 27 10.04 33.20 -7.24
C ALA A 27 8.71 33.46 -6.49
N SER A 28 7.77 34.16 -7.11
CA SER A 28 6.41 34.34 -6.61
C SER A 28 5.68 33.00 -6.47
N TYR A 29 5.86 32.10 -7.44
CA TYR A 29 5.27 30.75 -7.38
C TYR A 29 5.76 29.96 -6.15
N ILE A 30 7.09 29.99 -5.89
CA ILE A 30 7.66 29.34 -4.69
C ILE A 30 7.11 29.98 -3.42
N THR A 31 6.97 31.31 -3.40
CA THR A 31 6.40 32.04 -2.25
C THR A 31 4.98 31.57 -1.94
N HIS A 32 4.13 31.44 -2.96
CA HIS A 32 2.75 30.98 -2.78
C HIS A 32 2.67 29.51 -2.39
N LEU A 33 3.55 28.65 -2.92
CA LEU A 33 3.65 27.26 -2.48
C LEU A 33 4.05 27.15 -1.00
N GLU A 34 5.06 27.92 -0.57
CA GLU A 34 5.55 27.90 0.81
C GLU A 34 4.53 28.46 1.82
N LYS A 35 3.67 29.39 1.40
CA LYS A 35 2.58 29.95 2.21
C LYS A 35 1.34 29.07 2.26
N GLY A 36 1.21 28.12 1.33
CA GLY A 36 -0.01 27.34 1.16
C GLY A 36 -1.13 28.08 0.43
N ASP A 37 -0.83 29.22 -0.19
CA ASP A 37 -1.78 30.00 -1.01
C ASP A 37 -2.04 29.31 -2.37
N ARG A 38 -1.20 28.36 -2.72
CA ARG A 38 -1.31 27.56 -3.93
C ARG A 38 -1.12 26.10 -3.60
N ASP A 39 -2.16 25.32 -3.82
CA ASP A 39 -2.18 23.89 -3.70
C ASP A 39 -2.08 23.23 -5.09
N ASN A 40 -1.63 21.97 -5.14
CA ASN A 40 -1.54 21.18 -6.36
C ASN A 40 -0.58 21.72 -7.43
N PRO A 41 0.75 21.81 -7.15
CA PRO A 41 1.76 21.99 -8.20
C PRO A 41 1.72 20.81 -9.17
N THR A 42 2.10 21.03 -10.44
CA THR A 42 2.17 19.92 -11.40
C THR A 42 3.29 18.94 -11.03
N ARG A 43 3.20 17.71 -11.52
CA ARG A 43 4.20 16.66 -11.30
C ARG A 43 5.61 17.14 -11.70
N GLU A 44 5.73 17.76 -12.87
CA GLU A 44 7.00 18.26 -13.40
C GLU A 44 7.66 19.27 -12.47
N VAL A 45 6.86 20.15 -11.87
CA VAL A 45 7.36 21.16 -10.91
C VAL A 45 7.87 20.47 -9.64
N VAL A 46 7.11 19.52 -9.08
CA VAL A 46 7.53 18.80 -7.86
C VAL A 46 8.80 17.98 -8.12
N GLU A 47 8.88 17.30 -9.25
CA GLU A 47 10.07 16.55 -9.65
C GLU A 47 11.29 17.47 -9.84
N ALA A 48 11.11 18.63 -10.43
CA ALA A 48 12.20 19.61 -10.60
C ALA A 48 12.69 20.16 -9.25
N LEU A 49 11.76 20.52 -8.35
CA LEU A 49 12.07 20.96 -6.98
C LEU A 49 12.82 19.86 -6.22
N THR A 50 12.29 18.63 -6.23
CA THR A 50 12.86 17.48 -5.54
C THR A 50 14.25 17.15 -6.08
N ARG A 51 14.44 17.13 -7.39
CA ARG A 51 15.72 16.85 -8.05
C ARG A 51 16.78 17.91 -7.68
N TYR A 52 16.41 19.17 -7.67
CA TYR A 52 17.34 20.24 -7.35
C TYR A 52 17.74 20.22 -5.87
N LEU A 53 16.78 20.07 -4.95
CA LEU A 53 17.05 19.95 -3.50
C LEU A 53 17.91 18.73 -3.19
N HIS A 54 17.64 17.58 -3.80
CA HIS A 54 18.40 16.35 -3.63
C HIS A 54 19.86 16.47 -4.12
N ARG A 55 20.11 17.22 -5.21
CA ARG A 55 21.43 17.46 -5.76
C ARG A 55 22.30 18.33 -4.85
N LEU A 56 21.69 19.24 -4.09
CA LEU A 56 22.42 20.09 -3.14
C LEU A 56 22.79 19.35 -1.86
N ASP A 57 21.86 18.58 -1.35
CA ASP A 57 22.01 17.72 -0.17
C ASP A 57 20.96 16.60 -0.28
N PRO A 58 21.38 15.32 -0.21
CA PRO A 58 20.49 14.19 -0.45
C PRO A 58 19.23 14.25 0.42
N LEU A 59 18.06 14.26 -0.23
CA LEU A 59 16.79 14.14 0.44
C LEU A 59 16.58 12.68 0.89
N SER A 60 16.06 12.49 2.10
CA SER A 60 15.59 11.19 2.55
C SER A 60 14.46 10.69 1.65
N THR A 61 14.25 9.37 1.62
CA THR A 61 13.12 8.75 0.92
C THR A 61 11.79 9.30 1.47
N GLU A 62 11.74 9.56 2.78
CA GLU A 62 10.59 10.14 3.45
C GLU A 62 10.29 11.57 2.97
N ASP A 63 11.31 12.48 2.95
CA ASP A 63 11.11 13.85 2.49
C ASP A 63 10.63 13.91 1.03
N ARG A 64 11.20 13.06 0.15
CA ARG A 64 10.78 12.98 -1.27
C ARG A 64 9.33 12.56 -1.39
N ARG A 65 8.92 11.53 -0.63
CA ARG A 65 7.54 11.05 -0.63
C ARG A 65 6.60 12.10 -0.08
N GLN A 66 6.92 12.70 1.08
CA GLN A 66 6.10 13.75 1.67
C GLN A 66 5.91 14.95 0.73
N LEU A 67 6.93 15.35 -0.04
CA LEU A 67 6.77 16.38 -1.06
C LEU A 67 5.75 15.99 -2.14
N GLY A 68 5.81 14.76 -2.62
CA GLY A 68 4.87 14.21 -3.60
C GLY A 68 3.44 14.12 -3.05
N ASP A 69 3.27 13.54 -1.88
CA ASP A 69 1.97 13.32 -1.25
C ASP A 69 1.27 14.63 -0.90
N LEU A 70 2.01 15.60 -0.32
CA LEU A 70 1.49 16.92 0.02
C LEU A 70 1.20 17.79 -1.21
N ALA A 71 1.73 17.43 -2.36
CA ALA A 71 1.41 18.03 -3.65
C ALA A 71 0.21 17.35 -4.35
N GLY A 72 -0.39 16.35 -3.73
CA GLY A 72 -1.48 15.55 -4.32
C GLY A 72 -1.02 14.63 -5.46
N LEU A 73 0.29 14.42 -5.58
CA LEU A 73 0.88 13.69 -6.71
C LEU A 73 1.18 12.24 -6.35
N GLY A 74 0.75 11.68 -5.29
CA GLY A 74 1.11 10.34 -4.85
C GLY A 74 2.50 9.90 -5.35
N SER A 75 3.42 9.50 -4.54
CA SER A 75 4.76 9.12 -4.98
C SER A 75 4.68 8.07 -6.09
N GLY A 76 5.30 8.31 -7.25
CA GLY A 76 5.28 7.38 -8.39
C GLY A 76 5.87 6.00 -8.04
N GLU A 77 6.70 5.92 -7.00
CA GLU A 77 7.27 4.67 -6.48
C GLU A 77 6.61 4.32 -5.15
N LEU A 78 5.94 3.17 -5.12
CA LEU A 78 5.45 2.59 -3.87
C LEU A 78 6.65 2.04 -3.08
N PRO A 79 6.66 2.19 -1.74
CA PRO A 79 7.72 1.65 -0.91
C PRO A 79 7.84 0.12 -1.11
N SER A 80 9.05 -0.39 -1.02
CA SER A 80 9.28 -1.83 -1.05
C SER A 80 8.74 -2.50 0.22
N PRO A 81 8.40 -3.79 0.17
CA PRO A 81 7.99 -4.51 1.37
C PRO A 81 9.05 -4.51 2.47
N SER A 82 10.34 -4.44 2.12
CA SER A 82 11.44 -4.37 3.09
C SER A 82 11.48 -3.04 3.84
N GLU A 83 11.27 -1.93 3.13
CA GLU A 83 11.17 -0.60 3.76
C GLU A 83 9.96 -0.51 4.69
N LEU A 84 8.82 -1.07 4.26
CA LEU A 84 7.62 -1.09 5.09
C LEU A 84 7.80 -1.96 6.34
N ARG A 85 8.45 -3.13 6.22
CA ARG A 85 8.76 -3.98 7.39
C ARG A 85 9.68 -3.28 8.39
N ALA A 86 10.66 -2.51 7.90
CA ALA A 86 11.54 -1.73 8.77
C ALA A 86 10.82 -0.60 9.53
N ALA A 87 9.66 -0.17 9.05
CA ALA A 87 8.83 0.85 9.70
C ALA A 87 7.77 0.29 10.67
N ILE A 88 7.65 -1.04 10.77
CA ILE A 88 6.75 -1.68 11.75
C ILE A 88 7.37 -1.57 13.14
N THR A 89 6.63 -0.97 14.07
CA THR A 89 7.10 -0.81 15.44
C THR A 89 6.83 -2.07 16.28
N PRO A 90 7.58 -2.27 17.39
CA PRO A 90 7.29 -3.37 18.33
C PRO A 90 5.85 -3.36 18.84
N GLU A 91 5.25 -2.18 19.02
CA GLU A 91 3.86 -2.04 19.49
C GLU A 91 2.86 -2.54 18.44
N MET A 92 3.13 -2.31 17.13
CA MET A 92 2.31 -2.84 16.04
C MET A 92 2.37 -4.38 16.02
N LEU A 93 3.56 -4.96 16.19
CA LEU A 93 3.70 -6.42 16.30
C LEU A 93 2.98 -6.96 17.53
N ARG A 94 3.12 -6.29 18.67
CA ARG A 94 2.42 -6.66 19.91
C ARG A 94 0.91 -6.64 19.73
N ALA A 95 0.37 -5.68 18.99
CA ALA A 95 -1.08 -5.61 18.72
C ALA A 95 -1.57 -6.82 17.92
N LEU A 96 -0.78 -7.33 16.94
CA LEU A 96 -1.12 -8.56 16.22
C LEU A 96 -1.15 -9.79 17.16
N GLU A 97 -0.16 -9.94 18.03
CA GLU A 97 -0.10 -11.03 19.01
C GLU A 97 -1.28 -11.00 19.98
N LEU A 98 -1.64 -9.81 20.49
CA LEU A 98 -2.76 -9.64 21.42
C LEU A 98 -4.12 -9.93 20.78
N HIS A 99 -4.18 -9.99 19.45
CA HIS A 99 -5.42 -10.37 18.75
C HIS A 99 -5.68 -11.89 18.78
N SER A 100 -4.70 -12.71 19.14
CA SER A 100 -4.87 -14.17 19.29
C SER A 100 -5.99 -14.51 20.29
N PRO A 101 -6.81 -15.55 20.02
CA PRO A 101 -6.65 -16.58 19.00
C PRO A 101 -7.23 -16.20 17.61
N ASN A 102 -7.63 -14.97 17.40
CA ASN A 102 -8.14 -14.53 16.11
C ASN A 102 -6.98 -14.18 15.15
N MET A 103 -7.24 -14.27 13.86
CA MET A 103 -6.25 -13.97 12.82
C MET A 103 -5.97 -12.47 12.75
N ALA A 104 -4.70 -12.09 12.65
CA ALA A 104 -4.29 -10.72 12.43
C ALA A 104 -3.04 -10.65 11.55
N ALA A 105 -3.01 -9.71 10.60
CA ALA A 105 -1.86 -9.45 9.76
C ALA A 105 -1.73 -7.96 9.40
N LEU A 106 -0.52 -7.56 9.09
CA LEU A 106 -0.20 -6.31 8.40
C LEU A 106 0.17 -6.63 6.96
N LEU A 107 -0.50 -5.95 6.04
CA LEU A 107 -0.22 -6.01 4.61
C LEU A 107 0.14 -4.62 4.10
N ASP A 108 0.79 -4.54 2.94
CA ASP A 108 0.83 -3.30 2.17
C ASP A 108 -0.36 -3.16 1.21
N THR A 109 -0.45 -2.05 0.50
CA THR A 109 -1.52 -1.80 -0.49
C THR A 109 -1.48 -2.73 -1.69
N ARG A 110 -0.37 -3.47 -1.91
CA ARG A 110 -0.21 -4.51 -2.94
C ARG A 110 -0.42 -5.92 -2.40
N ALA A 111 -0.94 -6.03 -1.17
CA ALA A 111 -1.19 -7.28 -0.46
C ALA A 111 0.10 -8.10 -0.14
N ASN A 112 1.27 -7.44 -0.06
CA ASN A 112 2.46 -8.11 0.47
C ASN A 112 2.29 -8.29 1.97
N LEU A 113 2.57 -9.49 2.47
CA LEU A 113 2.55 -9.81 3.89
C LEU A 113 3.77 -9.17 4.57
N LEU A 114 3.51 -8.28 5.51
CA LEU A 114 4.55 -7.58 6.26
C LEU A 114 4.79 -8.21 7.63
N ALA A 115 3.72 -8.57 8.33
CA ALA A 115 3.73 -9.30 9.59
C ALA A 115 2.38 -10.01 9.82
N SER A 116 2.39 -11.06 10.60
CA SER A 116 1.19 -11.84 10.99
C SER A 116 1.36 -12.43 12.38
N ASN A 117 0.24 -12.87 12.97
CA ASN A 117 0.26 -13.72 14.15
C ASN A 117 0.12 -15.20 13.78
N ASP A 118 0.42 -16.11 14.74
CA ASP A 118 0.37 -17.56 14.54
C ASP A 118 -1.01 -18.05 14.04
N SER A 119 -2.08 -17.40 14.47
CA SER A 119 -3.44 -17.74 14.04
C SER A 119 -3.69 -17.46 12.56
N TRP A 120 -3.04 -16.42 12.00
CA TRP A 120 -3.05 -16.11 10.59
C TRP A 120 -2.24 -17.15 9.81
N ASP A 121 -1.03 -17.46 10.25
CA ASP A 121 -0.13 -18.40 9.57
C ASP A 121 -0.73 -19.80 9.52
N ALA A 122 -1.37 -20.25 10.63
CA ALA A 122 -2.11 -21.50 10.66
C ALA A 122 -3.34 -21.52 9.73
N ALA A 123 -3.96 -20.36 9.47
CA ALA A 123 -5.12 -20.27 8.59
C ALA A 123 -4.73 -20.25 7.09
N PHE A 124 -3.56 -19.72 6.76
CA PHE A 124 -3.08 -19.55 5.38
C PHE A 124 -1.70 -20.17 5.18
N PRO A 125 -1.59 -21.53 5.23
CA PRO A 125 -0.32 -22.22 5.10
C PRO A 125 0.36 -21.93 3.76
N GLY A 126 1.67 -21.67 3.79
CA GLY A 126 2.47 -21.30 2.62
C GLY A 126 2.41 -19.82 2.24
N LEU A 127 1.60 -19.00 2.92
CA LEU A 127 1.50 -17.58 2.60
C LEU A 127 2.78 -16.81 2.99
N THR A 128 3.42 -17.20 4.08
CA THR A 128 4.66 -16.56 4.53
C THR A 128 5.78 -16.75 3.51
N GLU A 129 5.85 -17.92 2.88
CA GLU A 129 6.81 -18.25 1.82
C GLU A 129 6.49 -17.50 0.53
N ASP A 130 5.21 -17.42 0.13
CA ASP A 130 4.77 -16.68 -1.05
C ASP A 130 4.94 -15.16 -0.86
N GLY A 131 4.89 -14.69 0.37
CA GLY A 131 5.10 -13.31 0.78
C GLY A 131 4.04 -12.31 0.29
N ASN A 132 3.03 -12.78 -0.47
CA ASN A 132 1.98 -11.93 -1.03
C ASN A 132 0.65 -12.68 -1.07
N MET A 133 -0.39 -12.10 -0.46
CA MET A 133 -1.71 -12.73 -0.32
C MET A 133 -2.37 -13.05 -1.66
N LEU A 134 -2.16 -12.22 -2.69
CA LEU A 134 -2.76 -12.44 -4.01
C LEU A 134 -2.02 -13.53 -4.78
N ARG A 135 -0.69 -13.59 -4.70
CA ARG A 135 0.09 -14.70 -5.27
C ARG A 135 -0.30 -16.02 -4.63
N TRP A 136 -0.37 -16.06 -3.30
CA TRP A 136 -0.86 -17.22 -2.57
C TRP A 136 -2.27 -17.61 -3.03
N PHE A 137 -3.18 -16.63 -3.10
CA PHE A 137 -4.58 -16.90 -3.44
C PHE A 137 -4.76 -17.51 -4.82
N PHE A 138 -4.02 -17.04 -5.83
CA PHE A 138 -4.17 -17.51 -7.22
C PHE A 138 -3.18 -18.60 -7.62
N GLY A 139 -2.03 -18.70 -6.97
CA GLY A 139 -0.92 -19.59 -7.34
C GLY A 139 -0.70 -20.77 -6.42
N ASN A 140 -1.03 -20.65 -5.12
CA ASN A 140 -0.77 -21.72 -4.15
C ASN A 140 -1.92 -22.73 -4.12
N GLU A 141 -1.59 -24.02 -4.13
CA GLU A 141 -2.58 -25.10 -4.07
C GLU A 141 -3.38 -25.08 -2.75
N GLN A 142 -2.78 -24.62 -1.66
CA GLN A 142 -3.46 -24.52 -0.37
C GLN A 142 -4.64 -23.54 -0.42
N ALA A 143 -4.59 -22.52 -1.27
CA ALA A 143 -5.67 -21.52 -1.37
C ALA A 143 -7.02 -22.18 -1.67
N THR A 144 -7.08 -23.11 -2.63
CA THR A 144 -8.33 -23.82 -2.98
C THR A 144 -8.76 -24.86 -1.93
N ARG A 145 -7.84 -25.33 -1.09
CA ARG A 145 -8.14 -26.22 0.04
C ARG A 145 -8.71 -25.47 1.23
N VAL A 146 -8.17 -24.27 1.49
CA VAL A 146 -8.57 -23.39 2.59
C VAL A 146 -9.82 -22.59 2.28
N MET A 147 -9.88 -21.95 1.12
CA MET A 147 -10.99 -21.07 0.72
C MET A 147 -12.16 -21.90 0.20
N VAL A 148 -13.22 -22.04 1.00
CA VAL A 148 -14.39 -22.90 0.64
C VAL A 148 -15.09 -22.39 -0.63
N ASN A 149 -15.19 -21.07 -0.78
CA ASN A 149 -15.88 -20.41 -1.91
C ASN A 149 -14.89 -19.76 -2.86
N TRP A 150 -13.73 -20.41 -3.09
CA TRP A 150 -12.59 -19.84 -3.80
C TRP A 150 -12.94 -19.09 -5.10
N GLU A 151 -13.79 -19.68 -5.97
CA GLU A 151 -14.16 -19.06 -7.25
C GLU A 151 -14.95 -17.77 -7.07
N ALA A 152 -15.90 -17.73 -6.14
CA ALA A 152 -16.68 -16.54 -5.86
C ALA A 152 -15.79 -15.44 -5.24
N ASP A 153 -14.88 -15.84 -4.35
CA ASP A 153 -13.91 -14.93 -3.73
C ASP A 153 -12.89 -14.42 -4.75
N ALA A 154 -12.47 -15.24 -5.73
CA ALA A 154 -11.58 -14.83 -6.82
C ALA A 154 -12.18 -13.69 -7.66
N ARG A 155 -13.45 -13.82 -8.04
CA ARG A 155 -14.17 -12.74 -8.75
C ARG A 155 -14.26 -11.46 -7.92
N ARG A 156 -14.53 -11.59 -6.63
CA ARG A 156 -14.64 -10.45 -5.71
C ARG A 156 -13.27 -9.77 -5.52
N VAL A 157 -12.22 -10.55 -5.31
CA VAL A 157 -10.85 -10.04 -5.16
C VAL A 157 -10.39 -9.27 -6.40
N THR A 158 -10.61 -9.80 -7.60
CA THR A 158 -10.21 -9.11 -8.84
C THR A 158 -10.99 -7.82 -9.07
N ARG A 159 -12.27 -7.77 -8.77
CA ARG A 159 -13.09 -6.54 -8.85
C ARG A 159 -12.64 -5.50 -7.82
N TRP A 160 -12.33 -5.93 -6.61
CA TRP A 160 -11.77 -5.07 -5.56
C TRP A 160 -10.40 -4.51 -5.96
N MET A 161 -9.51 -5.34 -6.51
CA MET A 161 -8.20 -4.88 -7.01
C MET A 161 -8.35 -3.77 -8.06
N ARG A 162 -9.28 -3.93 -9.01
CA ARG A 162 -9.56 -2.88 -10.00
C ARG A 162 -10.02 -1.58 -9.35
N GLY A 163 -10.88 -1.66 -8.35
CA GLY A 163 -11.33 -0.51 -7.58
C GLY A 163 -10.20 0.16 -6.80
N LEU A 164 -9.30 -0.63 -6.22
CA LEU A 164 -8.12 -0.14 -5.50
C LEU A 164 -7.16 0.59 -6.45
N ILE A 165 -6.80 -0.04 -7.57
CA ILE A 165 -5.90 0.53 -8.59
C ILE A 165 -6.46 1.83 -9.16
N GLY A 166 -7.76 1.84 -9.52
CA GLY A 166 -8.42 3.03 -10.06
C GLY A 166 -8.43 4.20 -9.08
N ARG A 167 -8.58 3.95 -7.77
CA ARG A 167 -8.57 5.00 -6.74
C ARG A 167 -7.17 5.46 -6.38
N SER A 168 -6.16 4.62 -6.55
CA SER A 168 -4.78 4.96 -6.15
C SER A 168 -4.19 6.09 -7.01
N GLY A 169 -4.72 6.31 -8.22
CA GLY A 169 -4.12 7.21 -9.21
C GLY A 169 -2.72 6.77 -9.68
N ASN A 170 -2.23 5.64 -9.19
CA ASN A 170 -0.89 5.11 -9.48
C ASN A 170 -0.99 3.72 -10.08
N THR A 171 -1.40 3.64 -11.35
CA THR A 171 -1.48 2.39 -12.10
C THR A 171 -0.12 1.71 -12.25
N ASP A 172 0.94 2.49 -12.41
CA ASP A 172 2.30 1.97 -12.64
C ASP A 172 2.83 1.23 -11.42
N GLY A 173 2.51 1.68 -10.20
CA GLY A 173 2.88 1.00 -8.96
C GLY A 173 2.29 -0.40 -8.79
N PHE A 174 1.27 -0.75 -9.56
CA PHE A 174 0.64 -2.08 -9.58
C PHE A 174 0.97 -2.90 -10.83
N ALA A 175 1.67 -2.33 -11.81
CA ALA A 175 1.92 -2.99 -13.11
C ALA A 175 2.67 -4.31 -12.95
N ASP A 176 3.69 -4.34 -12.10
CA ASP A 176 4.47 -5.56 -11.83
C ASP A 176 3.61 -6.63 -11.16
N LEU A 177 2.80 -6.26 -10.18
CA LEU A 177 1.88 -7.19 -9.51
C LEU A 177 0.85 -7.79 -10.49
N ILE A 178 0.27 -6.96 -11.36
CA ILE A 178 -0.71 -7.43 -12.38
C ILE A 178 -0.02 -8.39 -13.37
N ARG A 179 1.21 -8.06 -13.81
CA ARG A 179 1.99 -8.91 -14.71
C ARG A 179 2.28 -10.27 -14.07
N ASP A 180 2.75 -10.28 -12.82
CA ASP A 180 3.06 -11.50 -12.09
C ASP A 180 1.81 -12.36 -11.86
N LEU A 181 0.71 -11.74 -11.44
CA LEU A 181 -0.57 -12.45 -11.28
C LEU A 181 -1.10 -12.97 -12.61
N GLY A 182 -0.79 -12.28 -13.72
CA GLY A 182 -1.12 -12.70 -15.07
C GLY A 182 -0.53 -14.07 -15.48
N GLU A 183 0.51 -14.56 -14.79
CA GLU A 183 1.05 -15.91 -15.00
C GLU A 183 0.07 -17.00 -14.55
N PHE A 184 -0.84 -16.70 -13.62
CA PHE A 184 -1.83 -17.67 -13.10
C PHE A 184 -3.08 -17.74 -13.99
N PRO A 185 -3.41 -18.89 -14.60
CA PRO A 185 -4.60 -19.03 -15.47
C PRO A 185 -5.90 -18.63 -14.78
N LYS A 186 -6.05 -19.00 -13.50
CA LYS A 186 -7.22 -18.68 -12.68
C LYS A 186 -7.37 -17.17 -12.44
N PHE A 187 -6.27 -16.43 -12.28
CA PHE A 187 -6.32 -14.98 -12.20
C PHE A 187 -6.76 -14.38 -13.53
N ARG A 188 -6.18 -14.80 -14.65
CA ARG A 188 -6.57 -14.31 -15.99
C ARG A 188 -8.06 -14.49 -16.26
N GLN A 189 -8.59 -15.67 -15.90
CA GLN A 189 -10.01 -15.97 -16.03
C GLN A 189 -10.86 -14.97 -15.20
N ALA A 190 -10.63 -14.87 -13.90
CA ALA A 190 -11.37 -13.98 -13.01
C ALA A 190 -11.20 -12.50 -13.40
N TRP A 191 -10.00 -12.13 -13.85
CA TRP A 191 -9.71 -10.78 -14.33
C TRP A 191 -10.47 -10.47 -15.62
N SER A 192 -10.58 -11.39 -16.58
CA SER A 192 -11.29 -11.15 -17.85
C SER A 192 -12.80 -10.93 -17.70
N GLU A 193 -13.42 -11.41 -16.61
CA GLU A 193 -14.84 -11.19 -16.33
C GLU A 193 -15.18 -9.71 -16.08
N GLY A 194 -14.19 -8.89 -15.78
CA GLY A 194 -14.35 -7.44 -15.60
C GLY A 194 -15.09 -7.07 -14.31
N GLY A 195 -15.59 -5.81 -14.32
CA GLY A 195 -16.28 -5.23 -13.18
C GLY A 195 -15.34 -4.56 -12.17
N VAL A 196 -15.92 -3.67 -11.37
CA VAL A 196 -15.24 -2.95 -10.27
C VAL A 196 -16.11 -3.09 -9.03
N GLU A 197 -15.48 -3.38 -7.91
CA GLU A 197 -16.14 -3.43 -6.61
C GLU A 197 -15.31 -2.64 -5.60
N PHE A 198 -16.00 -1.83 -4.79
CA PHE A 198 -15.36 -1.20 -3.65
C PHE A 198 -15.47 -2.14 -2.45
N ALA A 199 -14.36 -2.38 -1.79
CA ALA A 199 -14.33 -3.32 -0.69
C ALA A 199 -15.42 -3.01 0.34
N PRO A 200 -16.22 -3.99 0.75
CA PRO A 200 -17.08 -3.84 1.91
C PRO A 200 -16.20 -3.62 3.15
N HIS A 201 -16.73 -2.90 4.14
CA HIS A 201 -16.02 -2.72 5.42
C HIS A 201 -15.68 -4.05 6.10
N VAL A 202 -16.48 -5.07 5.84
CA VAL A 202 -16.32 -6.42 6.38
C VAL A 202 -16.42 -7.44 5.26
N TRP A 203 -15.43 -8.30 5.15
CA TRP A 203 -15.39 -9.37 4.17
C TRP A 203 -15.68 -10.71 4.84
N ALA A 204 -16.81 -11.33 4.52
CA ALA A 204 -17.16 -12.66 5.04
C ALA A 204 -16.45 -13.75 4.21
N LEU A 205 -15.56 -14.49 4.86
CA LEU A 205 -14.82 -15.62 4.30
C LEU A 205 -15.33 -16.92 4.89
N GLN A 206 -15.39 -17.97 4.08
CA GLN A 206 -15.60 -19.33 4.52
C GLN A 206 -14.26 -20.07 4.42
N LEU A 207 -13.63 -20.31 5.56
CA LEU A 207 -12.35 -20.99 5.63
C LEU A 207 -12.51 -22.43 6.07
N ARG A 208 -11.69 -23.31 5.51
CA ARG A 208 -11.54 -24.70 5.94
C ARG A 208 -10.17 -24.88 6.58
N ASN A 209 -10.13 -25.42 7.78
CA ASN A 209 -8.87 -25.81 8.39
C ASN A 209 -8.21 -26.91 7.53
N PRO A 210 -6.98 -26.74 7.05
CA PRO A 210 -6.34 -27.67 6.12
C PRO A 210 -6.01 -29.02 6.74
N VAL A 211 -5.91 -29.10 8.08
CA VAL A 211 -5.58 -30.32 8.82
C VAL A 211 -6.85 -31.07 9.26
N THR A 212 -7.78 -30.36 9.90
CA THR A 212 -8.99 -30.99 10.49
C THR A 212 -10.18 -31.01 9.53
N GLY A 213 -10.16 -30.26 8.45
CA GLY A 213 -11.28 -30.09 7.52
C GLY A 213 -12.45 -29.25 8.06
N VAL A 214 -12.40 -28.81 9.31
CA VAL A 214 -13.45 -28.02 9.95
C VAL A 214 -13.62 -26.71 9.23
N ARG A 215 -14.87 -26.38 8.87
CA ARG A 215 -15.22 -25.09 8.24
C ARG A 215 -15.58 -24.07 9.29
N ARG A 216 -15.12 -22.86 9.09
CA ARG A 216 -15.47 -21.70 9.91
C ARG A 216 -15.77 -20.49 9.05
N LYS A 217 -16.71 -19.68 9.49
CA LYS A 217 -16.94 -18.35 8.93
C LYS A 217 -16.05 -17.36 9.65
N VAL A 218 -15.43 -16.47 8.88
CA VAL A 218 -14.58 -15.40 9.41
C VAL A 218 -14.97 -14.10 8.75
N TYR A 219 -15.11 -13.06 9.54
CA TYR A 219 -15.27 -11.71 9.05
C TYR A 219 -13.92 -11.01 9.04
N ALA A 220 -13.35 -10.82 7.84
CA ALA A 220 -12.13 -10.08 7.68
C ALA A 220 -12.43 -8.57 7.65
N GLN A 221 -11.94 -7.87 8.65
CA GLN A 221 -12.03 -6.42 8.77
C GLN A 221 -10.71 -5.80 8.31
N HIS A 222 -10.80 -4.86 7.37
CA HIS A 222 -9.65 -4.12 6.85
C HIS A 222 -9.62 -2.73 7.47
N GLY A 223 -8.47 -2.33 7.97
CA GLY A 223 -8.20 -1.00 8.48
C GLY A 223 -6.92 -0.43 7.87
N ARG A 224 -6.86 0.89 7.68
CA ARG A 224 -5.59 1.56 7.39
C ARG A 224 -4.88 1.84 8.71
N LEU A 225 -3.59 1.56 8.74
CA LEU A 225 -2.74 1.91 9.85
C LEU A 225 -1.86 3.08 9.40
N ASP A 226 -2.00 4.21 10.07
CA ASP A 226 -1.16 5.36 9.79
C ASP A 226 0.23 5.15 10.37
N SER A 227 1.22 5.16 9.48
CA SER A 227 2.63 5.22 9.83
C SER A 227 3.13 6.61 9.47
N ALA A 228 3.85 7.27 10.38
CA ALA A 228 4.43 8.58 10.10
C ALA A 228 5.38 8.55 8.90
N ALA A 229 6.12 7.43 8.71
CA ALA A 229 7.04 7.24 7.61
C ALA A 229 6.33 6.88 6.29
N TYR A 230 5.18 6.17 6.36
CA TYR A 230 4.49 5.61 5.19
C TYR A 230 2.97 5.77 5.29
N PRO A 231 2.44 7.02 5.25
CA PRO A 231 1.00 7.27 5.38
C PRO A 231 0.18 6.49 4.36
N GLY A 232 -0.84 5.79 4.85
CA GLY A 232 -1.78 5.06 4.00
C GLY A 232 -1.25 3.82 3.28
N GLN A 233 0.01 3.40 3.55
CA GLN A 233 0.63 2.24 2.90
C GLN A 233 0.46 0.93 3.69
N LEU A 234 0.15 1.02 4.98
CA LEU A 234 -0.06 -0.14 5.84
C LEU A 234 -1.55 -0.44 5.99
N LEU A 235 -1.89 -1.70 5.84
CA LEU A 235 -3.25 -2.23 6.04
C LEU A 235 -3.22 -3.27 7.16
N THR A 236 -4.08 -3.10 8.16
CA THR A 236 -4.36 -4.14 9.14
C THR A 236 -5.52 -5.00 8.64
N VAL A 237 -5.37 -6.30 8.70
CA VAL A 237 -6.45 -7.26 8.44
C VAL A 237 -6.68 -8.08 9.70
N LEU A 238 -7.89 -7.96 10.23
CA LEU A 238 -8.31 -8.68 11.44
C LEU A 238 -9.41 -9.66 11.08
N GLY A 239 -9.25 -10.93 11.46
CA GLY A 239 -10.26 -11.97 11.28
C GLY A 239 -11.07 -12.14 12.56
N LEU A 240 -12.36 -11.89 12.50
CA LEU A 240 -13.29 -12.09 13.62
C LEU A 240 -14.11 -13.37 13.39
N PRO A 241 -14.37 -14.17 14.41
CA PRO A 241 -15.24 -15.34 14.28
C PRO A 241 -16.65 -14.91 13.88
N GLY A 242 -17.27 -15.67 12.96
CA GLY A 242 -18.64 -15.48 12.51
C GLY A 242 -19.60 -16.50 13.08
#